data_c86ed775cc3cfc9f9adc56208755677b
#
_entry.id   c86ed775cc3cfc9f9adc56208755677b
#
_cell.length_a   1.000
_cell.length_b   1.000
_cell.length_c   1.000
_cell.angle_alpha   90.00
_cell.angle_beta   90.00
_cell.angle_gamma   90.00
#
_symmetry.space_group_name_H-M   'P 1'
#
loop_
_entity.id
_entity.type
_entity.pdbx_description
1 polymer ?
#
loop_
_entity_poly.entity_id
_entity_poly.type
_entity_poly.pdbx_seq_one_letter_code
_entity_poly.pdbx_strand_id
1 'polypeptide(L)'
;LVFALLVALAVFLFFRLPTAFLPQEDQGVLFTQLQAPVGATQQRTLESMQHVENYFLDQEKEAVSSVFSVLGFSFGGTGQNTGIAFVKLKDWGERTAESLGAGAVAQRAMGVFSQLRDALVFAFTPPAVPELGRSGGFVFYLKDNAGRGHAALIDARNQLLGAAAQNPQLANVRPNGQEDTPQLQLDIDTRKAGALGLATSDINTTLSIAWGGRYIDDFLDRGRVKRVYLQADAPFRMVPEDFRLWSVRNADGEMVPFSAFASWRWEYGSPRLERYNGVSAVEINGEAAPGVSSGEAMQEIEAIVEQLPQGFGIEWSGLSYQERQAGAQTPLLYTLSLLIVFLCLAAMYESWTIPTAVLLVAPLGVLGTTAFASLRGLERDVYFQVAMLTTVGLTSKNAILIVAFAQENLDRGMALIDATMQAVRDRLRPIVMTSLAFGLGVLPLALAGGAGSGAQNAIGTGVLGGMLFGTFLGIFFVPLFFVVVRTLFRRRAAPGEAGAPSAQAPGGADPPGGVDLRYDEELRYEEKAPRLPPTAGPPDTR
;
A
#
# COMPACT_ATOMS: atom_id res chain seq x y z
N LEU A 1 -26.57 13.89 -26.44
CA LEU A 1 -27.16 12.64 -25.94
C LEU A 1 -26.07 11.52 -25.89
N VAL A 2 -25.38 11.20 -27.01
CA VAL A 2 -24.32 10.18 -27.05
C VAL A 2 -23.20 10.45 -26.03
N PHE A 3 -22.69 11.69 -25.97
CA PHE A 3 -21.70 12.09 -24.98
C PHE A 3 -22.16 11.86 -23.53
N ALA A 4 -23.40 12.27 -23.21
CA ALA A 4 -23.96 12.05 -21.88
C ALA A 4 -24.05 10.55 -21.52
N LEU A 5 -24.38 9.70 -22.50
CA LEU A 5 -24.39 8.25 -22.32
C LEU A 5 -22.98 7.70 -22.06
N LEU A 6 -21.97 8.17 -22.80
CA LEU A 6 -20.56 7.77 -22.60
C LEU A 6 -20.05 8.20 -21.23
N VAL A 7 -20.40 9.41 -20.78
CA VAL A 7 -20.06 9.89 -19.42
C VAL A 7 -20.75 9.04 -18.35
N ALA A 8 -22.04 8.75 -18.52
CA ALA A 8 -22.78 7.89 -17.60
C ALA A 8 -22.17 6.48 -17.53
N LEU A 9 -21.74 5.93 -18.68
CA LEU A 9 -21.03 4.65 -18.73
C LEU A 9 -19.66 4.72 -18.02
N ALA A 10 -18.91 5.80 -18.21
CA ALA A 10 -17.63 6.00 -17.51
C ALA A 10 -17.82 6.04 -15.99
N VAL A 11 -18.81 6.78 -15.51
CA VAL A 11 -19.17 6.86 -14.09
C VAL A 11 -19.61 5.50 -13.56
N PHE A 12 -20.46 4.80 -14.29
CA PHE A 12 -20.92 3.46 -13.91
C PHE A 12 -19.74 2.48 -13.78
N LEU A 13 -18.86 2.40 -14.78
CA LEU A 13 -17.68 1.54 -14.74
C LEU A 13 -16.72 1.93 -13.61
N PHE A 14 -16.54 3.23 -13.38
CA PHE A 14 -15.67 3.72 -12.31
C PHE A 14 -16.12 3.27 -10.92
N PHE A 15 -17.42 3.32 -10.64
CA PHE A 15 -17.96 2.86 -9.35
C PHE A 15 -18.06 1.34 -9.24
N ARG A 16 -18.03 0.62 -10.35
CA ARG A 16 -18.05 -0.84 -10.36
C ARG A 16 -16.65 -1.46 -10.14
N LEU A 17 -15.58 -0.70 -10.39
CA LEU A 17 -14.22 -1.18 -10.15
C LEU A 17 -13.99 -1.36 -8.64
N PRO A 18 -13.50 -2.54 -8.20
CA PRO A 18 -13.14 -2.77 -6.80
C PRO A 18 -12.08 -1.78 -6.35
N THR A 19 -12.14 -1.35 -5.10
CA THR A 19 -11.20 -0.39 -4.54
C THR A 19 -10.07 -1.08 -3.81
N ALA A 20 -8.82 -0.69 -4.07
CA ALA A 20 -7.66 -1.11 -3.33
C ALA A 20 -6.69 0.05 -3.15
N PHE A 21 -5.79 -0.04 -2.17
CA PHE A 21 -4.70 0.93 -2.04
C PHE A 21 -3.57 0.61 -3.01
N LEU A 22 -3.05 -0.60 -2.96
CA LEU A 22 -2.01 -1.13 -3.84
C LEU A 22 -2.47 -2.48 -4.41
N PRO A 23 -2.08 -2.85 -5.63
CA PRO A 23 -2.39 -4.15 -6.19
C PRO A 23 -1.69 -5.25 -5.39
N GLN A 24 -2.33 -6.40 -5.26
CA GLN A 24 -1.66 -7.58 -4.73
C GLN A 24 -0.64 -8.07 -5.74
N GLU A 25 0.59 -8.26 -5.28
CA GLU A 25 1.70 -8.66 -6.12
C GLU A 25 2.31 -9.98 -5.66
N ASP A 26 2.69 -10.80 -6.62
CA ASP A 26 3.52 -11.97 -6.37
C ASP A 26 4.99 -11.53 -6.31
N GLN A 27 5.52 -11.39 -5.10
CA GLN A 27 6.91 -10.98 -4.85
C GLN A 27 7.90 -12.15 -4.91
N GLY A 28 7.46 -13.36 -5.25
CA GLY A 28 8.32 -14.55 -5.28
C GLY A 28 8.69 -15.07 -3.88
N VAL A 29 8.02 -14.62 -2.85
CA VAL A 29 8.25 -15.02 -1.45
C VAL A 29 6.93 -15.20 -0.72
N LEU A 30 6.87 -16.20 0.17
CA LEU A 30 5.79 -16.39 1.15
C LEU A 30 6.38 -16.36 2.56
N PHE A 31 5.61 -15.85 3.50
CA PHE A 31 5.89 -15.98 4.92
C PHE A 31 4.98 -17.05 5.52
N THR A 32 5.55 -17.88 6.39
CA THR A 32 4.78 -18.88 7.11
C THR A 32 5.09 -18.76 8.59
N GLN A 33 4.11 -18.30 9.37
CA GLN A 33 4.22 -18.12 10.80
C GLN A 33 3.68 -19.37 11.49
N LEU A 34 4.46 -19.90 12.44
CA LEU A 34 4.11 -21.06 13.26
C LEU A 34 4.02 -20.65 14.72
N GLN A 35 2.95 -21.08 15.38
CA GLN A 35 2.77 -20.93 16.82
C GLN A 35 2.31 -22.26 17.42
N ALA A 36 3.21 -22.90 18.15
CA ALA A 36 2.91 -24.08 18.94
C ALA A 36 2.23 -23.67 20.26
N PRO A 37 1.55 -24.60 20.96
CA PRO A 37 0.93 -24.33 22.25
C PRO A 37 1.92 -23.73 23.25
N VAL A 38 1.40 -22.91 24.16
CA VAL A 38 2.22 -22.32 25.21
C VAL A 38 2.84 -23.42 26.07
N GLY A 39 4.12 -23.24 26.43
CA GLY A 39 4.88 -24.27 27.12
C GLY A 39 5.46 -25.36 26.22
N ALA A 40 5.21 -25.31 24.91
CA ALA A 40 5.89 -26.19 23.96
C ALA A 40 7.40 -25.93 23.99
N THR A 41 8.16 -27.01 24.03
CA THR A 41 9.63 -26.95 23.95
C THR A 41 10.07 -26.58 22.54
N GLN A 42 11.28 -26.05 22.41
CA GLN A 42 11.88 -25.78 21.11
C GLN A 42 11.90 -27.02 20.21
N GLN A 43 12.12 -28.22 20.78
CA GLN A 43 12.12 -29.48 20.04
C GLN A 43 10.76 -29.76 19.38
N ARG A 44 9.65 -29.59 20.13
CA ARG A 44 8.30 -29.77 19.61
C ARG A 44 7.95 -28.74 18.52
N THR A 45 8.42 -27.50 18.71
CA THR A 45 8.27 -26.43 17.70
C THR A 45 9.07 -26.75 16.44
N LEU A 46 10.28 -27.32 16.60
CA LEU A 46 11.12 -27.77 15.48
C LEU A 46 10.44 -28.88 14.67
N GLU A 47 9.87 -29.89 15.35
CA GLU A 47 9.15 -30.97 14.68
C GLU A 47 7.98 -30.43 13.83
N SER A 48 7.20 -29.50 14.40
CA SER A 48 6.12 -28.84 13.64
C SER A 48 6.66 -28.01 12.48
N MET A 49 7.79 -27.32 12.64
CA MET A 49 8.41 -26.55 11.57
C MET A 49 8.96 -27.46 10.46
N GLN A 50 9.52 -28.62 10.79
CA GLN A 50 9.96 -29.60 9.79
C GLN A 50 8.80 -30.11 8.94
N HIS A 51 7.59 -30.27 9.50
CA HIS A 51 6.40 -30.58 8.69
C HIS A 51 6.08 -29.48 7.70
N VAL A 52 6.23 -28.22 8.08
CA VAL A 52 6.04 -27.07 7.19
C VAL A 52 7.10 -27.05 6.08
N GLU A 53 8.37 -27.27 6.43
CA GLU A 53 9.48 -27.32 5.46
C GLU A 53 9.28 -28.44 4.45
N ASN A 54 8.98 -29.65 4.90
CA ASN A 54 8.74 -30.82 4.06
C ASN A 54 7.56 -30.60 3.11
N TYR A 55 6.46 -29.98 3.58
CA TYR A 55 5.34 -29.64 2.72
C TYR A 55 5.78 -28.76 1.55
N PHE A 56 6.47 -27.67 1.82
CA PHE A 56 6.88 -26.76 0.76
C PHE A 56 7.95 -27.35 -0.16
N LEU A 57 8.89 -28.13 0.35
CA LEU A 57 9.99 -28.69 -0.44
C LEU A 57 9.54 -29.92 -1.27
N ASP A 58 8.60 -30.72 -0.75
CA ASP A 58 8.17 -31.96 -1.39
C ASP A 58 6.89 -31.78 -2.23
N GLN A 59 5.85 -31.17 -1.64
CA GLN A 59 4.54 -31.05 -2.30
C GLN A 59 4.46 -29.83 -3.22
N GLU A 60 5.12 -28.73 -2.88
CA GLU A 60 5.13 -27.49 -3.66
C GLU A 60 6.44 -27.31 -4.45
N LYS A 61 7.20 -28.38 -4.71
CA LYS A 61 8.49 -28.37 -5.40
C LYS A 61 8.47 -27.72 -6.80
N GLU A 62 7.31 -27.66 -7.45
CA GLU A 62 7.16 -26.98 -8.73
C GLU A 62 7.19 -25.46 -8.58
N ALA A 63 6.69 -24.93 -7.48
CA ALA A 63 6.63 -23.50 -7.19
C ALA A 63 7.76 -23.02 -6.27
N VAL A 64 8.23 -23.85 -5.33
CA VAL A 64 9.19 -23.48 -4.28
C VAL A 64 10.62 -23.78 -4.70
N SER A 65 11.52 -22.84 -4.43
CA SER A 65 12.97 -22.96 -4.63
C SER A 65 13.71 -23.32 -3.35
N SER A 66 13.39 -22.68 -2.24
CA SER A 66 14.04 -22.92 -0.94
C SER A 66 13.17 -22.41 0.20
N VAL A 67 13.44 -22.96 1.40
CA VAL A 67 12.81 -22.53 2.66
C VAL A 67 13.91 -22.15 3.64
N PHE A 68 13.73 -21.02 4.32
CA PHE A 68 14.58 -20.59 5.43
C PHE A 68 13.72 -20.38 6.67
N SER A 69 13.97 -21.18 7.72
CA SER A 69 13.16 -21.19 8.93
C SER A 69 13.94 -20.64 10.12
N VAL A 70 13.24 -19.91 10.97
CA VAL A 70 13.75 -19.36 12.23
C VAL A 70 12.84 -19.80 13.36
N LEU A 71 13.40 -20.44 14.38
CA LEU A 71 12.71 -20.79 15.61
C LEU A 71 12.97 -19.76 16.70
N GLY A 72 12.00 -19.58 17.59
CA GLY A 72 12.08 -18.63 18.69
C GLY A 72 11.62 -17.23 18.36
N PHE A 73 11.27 -16.98 17.11
CA PHE A 73 10.82 -15.67 16.63
C PHE A 73 9.62 -15.82 15.67
N SER A 74 8.66 -14.93 15.80
CA SER A 74 7.58 -14.69 14.82
C SER A 74 7.17 -13.22 14.86
N PHE A 75 6.35 -12.78 13.92
CA PHE A 75 5.81 -11.42 13.95
C PHE A 75 4.86 -11.17 15.15
N GLY A 76 4.25 -12.23 15.68
CA GLY A 76 3.40 -12.19 16.88
C GLY A 76 4.16 -12.15 18.20
N GLY A 77 5.48 -12.37 18.19
CA GLY A 77 6.32 -12.35 19.41
C GLY A 77 7.49 -13.31 19.36
N THR A 78 8.23 -13.36 20.46
CA THR A 78 9.36 -14.26 20.66
C THR A 78 9.03 -15.31 21.72
N GLY A 79 9.51 -16.54 21.54
CA GLY A 79 9.29 -17.64 22.47
C GLY A 79 9.68 -18.98 21.88
N GLN A 80 9.94 -19.97 22.72
CA GLN A 80 10.31 -21.33 22.27
C GLN A 80 9.22 -21.99 21.41
N ASN A 81 7.99 -21.56 21.57
CA ASN A 81 6.80 -22.05 20.88
C ASN A 81 6.47 -21.28 19.58
N THR A 82 7.34 -20.40 19.14
CA THR A 82 7.12 -19.59 17.92
C THR A 82 8.15 -19.90 16.86
N GLY A 83 7.77 -19.76 15.59
CA GLY A 83 8.65 -19.87 14.45
C GLY A 83 8.12 -19.13 13.24
N ILE A 84 9.03 -18.81 12.33
CA ILE A 84 8.69 -18.24 11.02
C ILE A 84 9.54 -18.91 9.94
N ALA A 85 8.91 -19.20 8.79
CA ALA A 85 9.60 -19.67 7.61
C ALA A 85 9.44 -18.65 6.47
N PHE A 86 10.53 -18.38 5.79
CA PHE A 86 10.62 -17.58 4.57
C PHE A 86 10.73 -18.55 3.40
N VAL A 87 9.68 -18.66 2.62
CA VAL A 87 9.58 -19.59 1.50
C VAL A 87 9.86 -18.83 0.21
N LYS A 88 11.00 -19.08 -0.40
CA LYS A 88 11.38 -18.50 -1.69
C LYS A 88 10.77 -19.32 -2.80
N LEU A 89 10.01 -18.68 -3.67
CA LEU A 89 9.47 -19.30 -4.88
C LEU A 89 10.50 -19.27 -6.01
N LYS A 90 10.31 -20.11 -7.03
CA LYS A 90 11.07 -20.07 -8.28
C LYS A 90 10.78 -18.80 -9.05
N ASP A 91 11.59 -18.49 -10.04
CA ASP A 91 11.39 -17.33 -10.90
C ASP A 91 10.04 -17.41 -11.65
N TRP A 92 9.44 -16.25 -11.91
CA TRP A 92 8.12 -16.16 -12.59
C TRP A 92 8.12 -16.82 -13.97
N GLY A 93 9.26 -16.86 -14.67
CA GLY A 93 9.42 -17.57 -15.95
C GLY A 93 9.28 -19.09 -15.85
N GLU A 94 9.59 -19.68 -14.68
CA GLU A 94 9.47 -21.12 -14.42
C GLU A 94 8.08 -21.50 -13.86
N ARG A 95 7.32 -20.56 -13.31
CA ARG A 95 5.98 -20.76 -12.73
C ARG A 95 4.93 -19.89 -13.40
N THR A 96 4.73 -20.13 -14.70
CA THR A 96 3.80 -19.35 -15.53
C THR A 96 2.33 -19.70 -15.28
N ALA A 97 2.03 -20.85 -14.68
CA ALA A 97 0.66 -21.24 -14.35
C ALA A 97 0.16 -20.42 -13.13
N GLU A 98 -1.06 -19.93 -13.21
CA GLU A 98 -1.71 -19.19 -12.13
C GLU A 98 -1.74 -19.98 -10.80
N SER A 99 -1.89 -21.31 -10.89
CA SER A 99 -1.83 -22.22 -9.74
C SER A 99 -0.48 -22.25 -9.01
N LEU A 100 0.60 -21.81 -9.65
CA LEU A 100 1.94 -21.72 -9.07
C LEU A 100 2.27 -20.31 -8.53
N GLY A 101 1.32 -19.38 -8.60
CA GLY A 101 1.44 -18.05 -8.02
C GLY A 101 1.48 -18.10 -6.49
N ALA A 102 2.12 -17.07 -5.86
CA ALA A 102 2.30 -16.99 -4.42
C ALA A 102 0.98 -17.13 -3.64
N GLY A 103 -0.07 -16.45 -4.07
CA GLY A 103 -1.39 -16.54 -3.43
C GLY A 103 -2.01 -17.95 -3.48
N ALA A 104 -1.91 -18.63 -4.63
CA ALA A 104 -2.43 -19.98 -4.80
C ALA A 104 -1.65 -21.00 -3.94
N VAL A 105 -0.33 -20.87 -3.86
CA VAL A 105 0.52 -21.71 -2.99
C VAL A 105 0.18 -21.46 -1.52
N ALA A 106 0.02 -20.19 -1.10
CA ALA A 106 -0.37 -19.86 0.27
C ALA A 106 -1.73 -20.47 0.64
N GLN A 107 -2.71 -20.39 -0.25
CA GLN A 107 -4.05 -20.94 -0.01
C GLN A 107 -4.02 -22.47 0.14
N ARG A 108 -3.28 -23.20 -0.71
CA ARG A 108 -3.11 -24.66 -0.57
C ARG A 108 -2.40 -25.02 0.72
N ALA A 109 -1.33 -24.29 1.05
CA ALA A 109 -0.59 -24.46 2.30
C ALA A 109 -1.51 -24.28 3.52
N MET A 110 -2.36 -23.25 3.53
CA MET A 110 -3.35 -23.04 4.59
C MET A 110 -4.32 -24.22 4.72
N GLY A 111 -4.78 -24.79 3.60
CA GLY A 111 -5.64 -25.97 3.60
C GLY A 111 -5.00 -27.19 4.30
N VAL A 112 -3.70 -27.41 4.08
CA VAL A 112 -2.95 -28.49 4.73
C VAL A 112 -2.62 -28.16 6.18
N PHE A 113 -2.16 -26.95 6.45
CA PHE A 113 -1.73 -26.55 7.79
C PHE A 113 -2.89 -26.41 8.79
N SER A 114 -4.10 -26.15 8.32
CA SER A 114 -5.30 -26.15 9.19
C SER A 114 -5.58 -27.51 9.85
N GLN A 115 -4.99 -28.60 9.33
CA GLN A 115 -5.12 -29.96 9.86
C GLN A 115 -4.03 -30.30 10.90
N LEU A 116 -3.02 -29.47 11.06
CA LEU A 116 -1.99 -29.66 12.08
C LEU A 116 -2.57 -29.42 13.48
N ARG A 117 -2.47 -30.42 14.34
CA ARG A 117 -2.99 -30.36 15.72
C ARG A 117 -2.00 -29.76 16.72
N ASP A 118 -0.72 -29.83 16.38
CA ASP A 118 0.37 -29.47 17.30
C ASP A 118 0.82 -28.01 17.19
N ALA A 119 0.36 -27.28 16.17
CA ALA A 119 0.68 -25.86 15.98
C ALA A 119 -0.36 -25.18 15.11
N LEU A 120 -0.55 -23.88 15.36
CA LEU A 120 -1.23 -22.98 14.43
C LEU A 120 -0.22 -22.49 13.42
N VAL A 121 -0.52 -22.70 12.14
CA VAL A 121 0.40 -22.30 11.05
C VAL A 121 -0.36 -21.47 10.04
N PHE A 122 0.19 -20.31 9.71
CA PHE A 122 -0.39 -19.35 8.77
C PHE A 122 0.60 -19.06 7.65
N ALA A 123 0.22 -19.36 6.41
CA ALA A 123 0.98 -18.97 5.22
C ALA A 123 0.32 -17.76 4.55
N PHE A 124 1.08 -16.73 4.24
CA PHE A 124 0.58 -15.48 3.67
C PHE A 124 1.65 -14.81 2.80
N THR A 125 1.20 -13.95 1.89
CA THR A 125 2.09 -13.13 1.07
C THR A 125 2.56 -11.90 1.85
N PRO A 126 3.80 -11.44 1.65
CA PRO A 126 4.23 -10.15 2.19
C PRO A 126 3.42 -9.00 1.57
N PRO A 127 3.32 -7.85 2.25
CA PRO A 127 2.68 -6.67 1.69
C PRO A 127 3.48 -6.14 0.50
N ALA A 128 2.82 -5.45 -0.44
CA ALA A 128 3.48 -4.85 -1.60
C ALA A 128 4.60 -3.86 -1.22
N VAL A 129 4.46 -3.20 -0.07
CA VAL A 129 5.48 -2.31 0.53
C VAL A 129 5.80 -2.82 1.94
N PRO A 130 6.98 -3.42 2.18
CA PRO A 130 7.33 -4.03 3.46
C PRO A 130 7.30 -3.07 4.66
N GLU A 131 7.57 -1.77 4.43
CA GLU A 131 7.55 -0.74 5.47
C GLU A 131 6.14 -0.41 5.98
N LEU A 132 5.10 -0.74 5.21
CA LEU A 132 3.70 -0.44 5.56
C LEU A 132 2.96 -1.59 6.24
N GLY A 133 3.62 -2.73 6.50
CA GLY A 133 2.97 -3.86 7.15
C GLY A 133 3.84 -5.10 7.22
N ARG A 134 3.31 -6.15 7.87
CA ARG A 134 3.97 -7.45 8.01
C ARG A 134 3.29 -8.55 7.19
N SER A 135 2.02 -8.35 6.85
CA SER A 135 1.24 -9.26 5.99
C SER A 135 0.46 -8.45 4.96
N GLY A 136 0.15 -9.06 3.82
CA GLY A 136 -0.85 -8.54 2.90
C GLY A 136 -2.24 -8.49 3.55
N GLY A 137 -3.20 -7.82 2.91
CA GLY A 137 -4.54 -7.64 3.44
C GLY A 137 -4.67 -6.45 4.38
N PHE A 138 -5.63 -6.50 5.31
CA PHE A 138 -5.90 -5.40 6.23
C PHE A 138 -5.35 -5.66 7.64
N VAL A 139 -4.97 -4.57 8.32
CA VAL A 139 -4.47 -4.57 9.70
C VAL A 139 -5.15 -3.48 10.51
N PHE A 140 -5.65 -3.83 11.68
CA PHE A 140 -6.23 -2.87 12.63
C PHE A 140 -5.99 -3.29 14.08
N TYR A 141 -6.14 -2.32 14.98
CA TYR A 141 -6.12 -2.55 16.41
C TYR A 141 -7.54 -2.42 16.97
N LEU A 142 -8.03 -3.48 17.61
CA LEU A 142 -9.22 -3.42 18.45
C LEU A 142 -8.83 -2.80 19.79
N LYS A 143 -9.45 -1.68 20.17
CA LYS A 143 -9.08 -0.84 21.31
C LYS A 143 -10.15 -0.86 22.39
N ASP A 144 -9.72 -0.90 23.64
CA ASP A 144 -10.58 -0.67 24.81
C ASP A 144 -10.57 0.81 25.20
N ASN A 145 -11.40 1.61 24.54
CA ASN A 145 -11.48 3.05 24.77
C ASN A 145 -12.16 3.41 26.11
N ALA A 146 -12.90 2.46 26.71
CA ALA A 146 -13.61 2.67 27.97
C ALA A 146 -12.83 2.18 29.19
N GLY A 147 -11.67 1.53 29.01
CA GLY A 147 -10.87 0.99 30.12
C GLY A 147 -11.53 -0.17 30.85
N ARG A 148 -12.28 -1.03 30.14
CA ARG A 148 -12.98 -2.19 30.69
C ARG A 148 -12.06 -3.32 31.15
N GLY A 149 -10.81 -3.27 30.73
CA GLY A 149 -9.78 -4.21 31.11
C GLY A 149 -9.56 -5.35 30.13
N HIS A 150 -8.49 -6.11 30.37
CA HIS A 150 -7.97 -7.12 29.45
C HIS A 150 -9.02 -8.21 29.11
N ALA A 151 -9.69 -8.79 30.10
CA ALA A 151 -10.68 -9.85 29.90
C ALA A 151 -11.82 -9.39 28.96
N ALA A 152 -12.36 -8.19 29.18
CA ALA A 152 -13.41 -7.63 28.33
C ALA A 152 -12.93 -7.36 26.90
N LEU A 153 -11.66 -6.95 26.72
CA LEU A 153 -11.04 -6.74 25.40
C LEU A 153 -10.90 -8.08 24.66
N ILE A 154 -10.49 -9.16 25.35
CA ILE A 154 -10.39 -10.50 24.78
C ILE A 154 -11.77 -11.04 24.40
N ASP A 155 -12.80 -10.83 25.22
CA ASP A 155 -14.17 -11.21 24.91
C ASP A 155 -14.69 -10.47 23.67
N ALA A 156 -14.45 -9.17 23.57
CA ALA A 156 -14.81 -8.37 22.39
C ALA A 156 -14.07 -8.84 21.13
N ARG A 157 -12.77 -9.15 21.25
CA ARG A 157 -11.97 -9.77 20.18
C ARG A 157 -12.60 -11.07 19.70
N ASN A 158 -12.96 -11.97 20.62
CA ASN A 158 -13.52 -13.26 20.27
C ASN A 158 -14.90 -13.13 19.59
N GLN A 159 -15.73 -12.16 20.02
CA GLN A 159 -16.99 -11.83 19.35
C GLN A 159 -16.75 -11.35 17.92
N LEU A 160 -15.78 -10.43 17.72
CA LEU A 160 -15.40 -9.93 16.41
C LEU A 160 -14.91 -11.06 15.50
N LEU A 161 -14.01 -11.92 15.99
CA LEU A 161 -13.49 -13.05 15.22
C LEU A 161 -14.57 -14.05 14.86
N GLY A 162 -15.51 -14.32 15.79
CA GLY A 162 -16.67 -15.18 15.53
C GLY A 162 -17.61 -14.64 14.47
N ALA A 163 -17.86 -13.33 14.45
CA ALA A 163 -18.65 -12.67 13.41
C ALA A 163 -17.91 -12.64 12.07
N ALA A 164 -16.60 -12.31 12.08
CA ALA A 164 -15.79 -12.29 10.89
C ALA A 164 -15.68 -13.67 10.21
N ALA A 165 -15.60 -14.74 10.98
CA ALA A 165 -15.56 -16.12 10.45
C ALA A 165 -16.86 -16.54 9.72
N GLN A 166 -17.99 -15.88 10.00
CA GLN A 166 -19.27 -16.11 9.34
C GLN A 166 -19.50 -15.20 8.12
N ASN A 167 -18.66 -14.19 7.93
CA ASN A 167 -18.80 -13.24 6.84
C ASN A 167 -18.06 -13.75 5.58
N PRO A 168 -18.78 -14.01 4.46
CA PRO A 168 -18.18 -14.57 3.25
C PRO A 168 -17.26 -13.59 2.52
N GLN A 169 -17.26 -12.32 2.88
CA GLN A 169 -16.40 -11.29 2.28
C GLN A 169 -15.03 -11.19 2.98
N LEU A 170 -14.85 -11.86 4.12
CA LEU A 170 -13.64 -11.84 4.92
C LEU A 170 -12.94 -13.20 4.89
N ALA A 171 -11.61 -13.18 4.88
CA ALA A 171 -10.77 -14.36 4.93
C ALA A 171 -9.62 -14.18 5.94
N ASN A 172 -9.19 -15.26 6.55
CA ASN A 172 -8.00 -15.33 7.40
C ASN A 172 -7.97 -14.28 8.54
N VAL A 173 -9.13 -13.87 9.06
CA VAL A 173 -9.19 -12.88 10.16
C VAL A 173 -8.69 -13.54 11.44
N ARG A 174 -7.60 -13.01 12.00
CA ARG A 174 -6.91 -13.60 13.15
C ARG A 174 -6.24 -12.54 14.02
N PRO A 175 -6.07 -12.78 15.33
CA PRO A 175 -5.24 -11.93 16.16
C PRO A 175 -3.76 -12.13 15.81
N ASN A 176 -2.98 -11.07 15.89
CA ASN A 176 -1.52 -11.12 15.77
C ASN A 176 -0.87 -10.91 17.14
N GLY A 177 -1.06 -11.87 18.02
CA GLY A 177 -0.58 -11.83 19.39
C GLY A 177 -0.51 -13.22 19.97
N GLN A 178 -0.24 -13.28 21.25
CA GLN A 178 -0.23 -14.53 22.00
C GLN A 178 -1.51 -14.61 22.84
N GLU A 179 -2.10 -15.81 22.89
CA GLU A 179 -3.26 -16.08 23.73
C GLU A 179 -2.91 -16.05 25.21
N ASP A 180 -3.90 -15.78 26.04
CA ASP A 180 -3.76 -15.89 27.49
C ASP A 180 -3.38 -17.32 27.88
N THR A 181 -2.45 -17.44 28.81
CA THR A 181 -1.82 -18.69 29.14
C THR A 181 -1.76 -18.90 30.65
N PRO A 182 -1.74 -20.15 31.12
CA PRO A 182 -1.41 -20.40 32.51
C PRO A 182 -0.02 -19.87 32.82
N GLN A 183 0.06 -19.00 33.80
CA GLN A 183 1.29 -18.40 34.30
C GLN A 183 1.44 -18.68 35.79
N LEU A 184 2.66 -18.91 36.23
CA LEU A 184 2.93 -19.04 37.66
C LEU A 184 3.23 -17.65 38.21
N GLN A 185 2.27 -17.08 38.94
CA GLN A 185 2.45 -15.81 39.65
C GLN A 185 3.20 -16.06 40.95
N LEU A 186 4.35 -15.42 41.09
CA LEU A 186 5.16 -15.43 42.30
C LEU A 186 4.90 -14.13 43.08
N ASP A 187 4.32 -14.26 44.28
CA ASP A 187 4.09 -13.14 45.20
C ASP A 187 5.21 -13.06 46.22
N ILE A 188 6.01 -12.01 46.15
CA ILE A 188 7.14 -11.76 47.06
C ILE A 188 6.68 -10.79 48.15
N ASP A 189 6.69 -11.23 49.41
CA ASP A 189 6.48 -10.35 50.56
C ASP A 189 7.74 -9.52 50.80
N THR A 190 7.78 -8.33 50.24
CA THR A 190 8.92 -7.42 50.32
C THR A 190 9.24 -6.99 51.76
N ARG A 191 8.26 -6.98 52.68
CA ARG A 191 8.46 -6.64 54.09
C ARG A 191 9.18 -7.77 54.81
N LYS A 192 8.76 -9.01 54.60
CA LYS A 192 9.48 -10.19 55.14
C LYS A 192 10.85 -10.32 54.55
N ALA A 193 11.00 -10.13 53.25
CA ALA A 193 12.31 -10.16 52.58
C ALA A 193 13.25 -9.11 53.18
N GLY A 194 12.79 -7.89 53.39
CA GLY A 194 13.57 -6.83 54.03
C GLY A 194 13.94 -7.15 55.47
N ALA A 195 13.01 -7.71 56.26
CA ALA A 195 13.26 -8.13 57.64
C ALA A 195 14.28 -9.28 57.74
N LEU A 196 14.39 -10.11 56.69
CA LEU A 196 15.38 -11.19 56.55
C LEU A 196 16.71 -10.71 55.96
N GLY A 197 16.89 -9.42 55.75
CA GLY A 197 18.11 -8.84 55.18
C GLY A 197 18.31 -9.10 53.68
N LEU A 198 17.24 -9.37 52.94
CA LEU A 198 17.30 -9.65 51.49
C LEU A 198 17.13 -8.37 50.68
N ALA A 199 18.00 -8.19 49.68
CA ALA A 199 17.85 -7.15 48.67
C ALA A 199 16.97 -7.67 47.54
N THR A 200 16.02 -6.83 47.06
CA THR A 200 15.13 -7.14 45.93
C THR A 200 15.92 -7.43 44.65
N SER A 201 17.07 -6.79 44.45
CA SER A 201 17.98 -7.05 43.34
C SER A 201 18.48 -8.50 43.31
N ASP A 202 18.82 -9.04 44.48
CA ASP A 202 19.37 -10.38 44.60
C ASP A 202 18.31 -11.45 44.41
N ILE A 203 17.10 -11.19 44.92
CA ILE A 203 15.90 -12.00 44.65
C ILE A 203 15.63 -12.07 43.14
N ASN A 204 15.55 -10.92 42.47
CA ASN A 204 15.29 -10.84 41.04
C ASN A 204 16.41 -11.49 40.20
N THR A 205 17.66 -11.29 40.60
CA THR A 205 18.82 -11.91 39.94
C THR A 205 18.77 -13.43 40.06
N THR A 206 18.48 -13.97 41.25
CA THR A 206 18.37 -15.41 41.48
C THR A 206 17.23 -16.01 40.65
N LEU A 207 16.06 -15.38 40.61
CA LEU A 207 14.90 -15.80 39.78
C LEU A 207 15.26 -15.78 38.30
N SER A 208 15.88 -14.71 37.84
CA SER A 208 16.26 -14.57 36.42
C SER A 208 17.23 -15.67 36.00
N ILE A 209 18.24 -15.96 36.83
CA ILE A 209 19.21 -17.02 36.56
C ILE A 209 18.54 -18.40 36.60
N ALA A 210 17.74 -18.66 37.64
CA ALA A 210 17.16 -19.98 37.85
C ALA A 210 16.17 -20.36 36.72
N TRP A 211 15.21 -19.49 36.39
CA TRP A 211 14.15 -19.78 35.43
C TRP A 211 14.36 -19.16 34.04
N GLY A 212 14.81 -17.90 33.96
CA GLY A 212 14.94 -17.17 32.67
C GLY A 212 16.24 -17.44 31.93
N GLY A 213 17.29 -17.75 32.65
CA GLY A 213 18.66 -17.74 32.14
C GLY A 213 19.21 -16.32 32.06
N ARG A 214 20.48 -16.15 32.45
CA ARG A 214 21.20 -14.88 32.42
C ARG A 214 22.40 -14.99 31.46
N TYR A 215 22.47 -14.05 30.55
CA TYR A 215 23.65 -13.83 29.74
C TYR A 215 24.83 -13.42 30.64
N ILE A 216 25.97 -14.10 30.50
CA ILE A 216 27.18 -13.87 31.30
C ILE A 216 28.22 -13.17 30.45
N ASP A 217 28.61 -13.77 29.33
CA ASP A 217 29.67 -13.27 28.45
C ASP A 217 29.58 -13.90 27.05
N ASP A 218 30.45 -13.46 26.16
CA ASP A 218 30.64 -14.03 24.83
C ASP A 218 31.98 -14.77 24.74
N PHE A 219 32.04 -15.77 23.86
CA PHE A 219 33.32 -16.39 23.48
C PHE A 219 33.37 -16.62 21.96
N LEU A 220 34.57 -16.64 21.43
CA LEU A 220 34.84 -16.89 20.03
C LEU A 220 35.05 -18.37 19.76
N ASP A 221 34.19 -18.99 18.95
CA ASP A 221 34.34 -20.36 18.49
C ASP A 221 34.29 -20.42 16.97
N ARG A 222 35.35 -20.89 16.35
CA ARG A 222 35.49 -21.07 14.89
C ARG A 222 35.10 -19.81 14.09
N GLY A 223 35.54 -18.63 14.55
CA GLY A 223 35.26 -17.35 13.92
C GLY A 223 33.84 -16.81 14.14
N ARG A 224 33.04 -17.44 14.99
CA ARG A 224 31.71 -16.99 15.38
C ARG A 224 31.64 -16.62 16.84
N VAL A 225 31.03 -15.46 17.15
CA VAL A 225 30.74 -15.07 18.53
C VAL A 225 29.58 -15.89 19.04
N LYS A 226 29.79 -16.61 20.13
CA LYS A 226 28.77 -17.40 20.85
C LYS A 226 28.57 -16.86 22.24
N ARG A 227 27.33 -16.85 22.69
CA ARG A 227 26.92 -16.33 23.99
C ARG A 227 26.92 -17.42 25.05
N VAL A 228 27.41 -17.09 26.24
CA VAL A 228 27.35 -17.94 27.44
C VAL A 228 26.12 -17.54 28.26
N TYR A 229 25.26 -18.48 28.52
CA TYR A 229 24.10 -18.32 29.41
C TYR A 229 24.23 -19.23 30.63
N LEU A 230 23.88 -18.68 31.79
CA LEU A 230 23.76 -19.44 33.03
C LEU A 230 22.27 -19.62 33.36
N GLN A 231 21.82 -20.86 33.52
CA GLN A 231 20.46 -21.21 33.88
C GLN A 231 20.46 -22.44 34.80
N ALA A 232 19.41 -22.56 35.63
CA ALA A 232 19.22 -23.79 36.39
C ALA A 232 18.98 -24.99 35.47
N ASP A 233 19.46 -26.16 35.87
CA ASP A 233 19.13 -27.41 35.17
C ASP A 233 17.64 -27.75 35.30
N ALA A 234 17.10 -28.42 34.30
CA ALA A 234 15.64 -28.69 34.18
C ALA A 234 15.01 -29.30 35.45
N PRO A 235 15.62 -30.33 36.11
CA PRO A 235 15.04 -30.94 37.32
C PRO A 235 14.80 -29.98 38.49
N PHE A 236 15.39 -28.80 38.46
CA PHE A 236 15.32 -27.80 39.55
C PHE A 236 14.39 -26.60 39.22
N ARG A 237 13.67 -26.64 38.08
CA ARG A 237 12.79 -25.55 37.63
C ARG A 237 11.55 -26.00 36.84
N MET A 238 11.16 -27.27 36.95
CA MET A 238 10.08 -27.83 36.14
C MET A 238 8.69 -27.67 36.78
N VAL A 239 8.62 -27.64 38.12
CA VAL A 239 7.35 -27.59 38.86
C VAL A 239 7.38 -26.44 39.88
N PRO A 240 6.20 -25.91 40.29
CA PRO A 240 6.14 -24.82 41.26
C PRO A 240 6.83 -25.12 42.59
N GLU A 241 6.83 -26.38 43.00
CA GLU A 241 7.48 -26.85 44.23
C GLU A 241 9.01 -26.67 44.24
N ASP A 242 9.63 -26.57 43.07
CA ASP A 242 11.07 -26.35 42.92
C ASP A 242 11.53 -25.01 43.50
N PHE A 243 10.64 -24.04 43.70
CA PHE A 243 10.95 -22.79 44.41
C PHE A 243 11.46 -23.03 45.82
N ARG A 244 11.13 -24.15 46.45
CA ARG A 244 11.64 -24.52 47.78
C ARG A 244 13.10 -24.91 47.78
N LEU A 245 13.64 -25.29 46.64
CA LEU A 245 15.04 -25.70 46.50
C LEU A 245 15.98 -24.52 46.38
N TRP A 246 15.45 -23.34 46.11
CA TRP A 246 16.23 -22.13 45.86
C TRP A 246 16.27 -21.23 47.08
N SER A 247 17.43 -20.59 47.24
CA SER A 247 17.69 -19.66 48.33
C SER A 247 18.40 -18.41 47.83
N VAL A 248 18.20 -17.29 48.52
CA VAL A 248 18.86 -16.02 48.25
C VAL A 248 19.78 -15.69 49.44
N ARG A 249 20.97 -15.18 49.17
CA ARG A 249 21.91 -14.77 50.20
C ARG A 249 21.47 -13.44 50.81
N ASN A 250 21.39 -13.35 52.14
CA ASN A 250 21.08 -12.11 52.86
C ASN A 250 22.36 -11.26 53.12
N ALA A 251 22.15 -10.09 53.73
CA ALA A 251 23.25 -9.17 54.08
C ALA A 251 24.28 -9.77 55.05
N ASP A 252 23.87 -10.74 55.87
CA ASP A 252 24.71 -11.41 56.85
C ASP A 252 25.46 -12.62 56.26
N GLY A 253 25.21 -12.92 54.96
CA GLY A 253 25.83 -14.01 54.24
C GLY A 253 25.09 -15.35 54.36
N GLU A 254 23.96 -15.41 55.05
CA GLU A 254 23.13 -16.59 55.22
C GLU A 254 22.23 -16.85 54.02
N MET A 255 21.89 -18.12 53.76
CA MET A 255 21.03 -18.54 52.68
C MET A 255 19.57 -18.65 53.16
N VAL A 256 18.68 -17.79 52.65
CA VAL A 256 17.26 -17.72 52.99
C VAL A 256 16.44 -18.35 51.88
N PRO A 257 15.66 -19.42 52.15
CA PRO A 257 14.85 -20.08 51.13
C PRO A 257 13.69 -19.21 50.66
N PHE A 258 13.29 -19.34 49.39
CA PHE A 258 12.14 -18.60 48.83
C PHE A 258 10.84 -18.84 49.61
N SER A 259 10.63 -20.02 50.16
CA SER A 259 9.46 -20.36 50.96
C SER A 259 9.29 -19.49 52.22
N ALA A 260 10.34 -18.80 52.69
CA ALA A 260 10.27 -17.92 53.86
C ALA A 260 9.57 -16.58 53.56
N PHE A 261 9.66 -16.08 52.32
CA PHE A 261 9.22 -14.74 51.97
C PHE A 261 8.40 -14.69 50.67
N ALA A 262 8.20 -15.81 49.95
CA ALA A 262 7.45 -15.86 48.70
C ALA A 262 6.35 -16.95 48.73
N SER A 263 5.27 -16.70 48.03
CA SER A 263 4.23 -17.68 47.74
C SER A 263 3.93 -17.67 46.25
N TRP A 264 3.32 -18.71 45.73
CA TRP A 264 3.00 -18.83 44.31
C TRP A 264 1.59 -19.36 44.10
N ARG A 265 1.00 -18.96 42.95
CA ARG A 265 -0.29 -19.44 42.49
C ARG A 265 -0.34 -19.48 40.98
N TRP A 266 -1.17 -20.34 40.44
CA TRP A 266 -1.49 -20.31 39.02
C TRP A 266 -2.47 -19.19 38.72
N GLU A 267 -2.20 -18.43 37.67
CA GLU A 267 -3.04 -17.38 37.15
C GLU A 267 -3.07 -17.47 35.62
N TYR A 268 -4.18 -17.04 35.01
CA TYR A 268 -4.27 -16.90 33.57
C TYR A 268 -3.96 -15.45 33.20
N GLY A 269 -3.05 -15.25 32.28
CA GLY A 269 -2.68 -13.93 31.82
C GLY A 269 -2.00 -13.93 30.47
N SER A 270 -1.99 -12.79 29.83
CA SER A 270 -1.33 -12.63 28.55
C SER A 270 0.19 -12.57 28.74
N PRO A 271 0.96 -13.33 27.95
CA PRO A 271 2.43 -13.19 27.93
C PRO A 271 2.88 -11.86 27.33
N ARG A 272 1.99 -11.19 26.59
CA ARG A 272 2.25 -9.90 25.95
C ARG A 272 1.01 -9.01 25.97
N LEU A 273 1.09 -7.87 26.64
CA LEU A 273 0.08 -6.82 26.60
C LEU A 273 0.49 -5.73 25.61
N GLU A 274 -0.45 -5.31 24.79
CA GLU A 274 -0.21 -4.29 23.76
C GLU A 274 -1.04 -3.03 24.01
N ARG A 275 -0.48 -1.90 23.60
CA ARG A 275 -1.17 -0.61 23.55
C ARG A 275 -0.96 0.04 22.19
N TYR A 276 -2.00 0.61 21.67
CA TYR A 276 -1.94 1.42 20.47
C TYR A 276 -2.42 2.84 20.78
N ASN A 277 -1.58 3.84 20.52
CA ASN A 277 -1.83 5.24 20.88
C ASN A 277 -2.22 5.40 22.38
N GLY A 278 -1.51 4.69 23.27
CA GLY A 278 -1.72 4.77 24.72
C GLY A 278 -2.91 3.96 25.27
N VAL A 279 -3.76 3.40 24.43
CA VAL A 279 -4.94 2.61 24.82
C VAL A 279 -4.65 1.12 24.68
N SER A 280 -5.16 0.29 25.62
CA SER A 280 -5.04 -1.18 25.53
C SER A 280 -5.70 -1.67 24.25
N ALA A 281 -4.98 -2.50 23.50
CA ALA A 281 -5.39 -2.93 22.18
C ALA A 281 -4.93 -4.35 21.85
N VAL A 282 -5.57 -4.96 20.86
CA VAL A 282 -5.16 -6.22 20.23
C VAL A 282 -5.07 -6.00 18.73
N GLU A 283 -3.92 -6.35 18.15
CA GLU A 283 -3.72 -6.30 16.69
C GLU A 283 -4.49 -7.45 16.02
N ILE A 284 -5.23 -7.13 14.97
CA ILE A 284 -5.97 -8.10 14.16
C ILE A 284 -5.59 -7.92 12.71
N ASN A 285 -5.24 -9.03 12.07
CA ASN A 285 -4.90 -9.14 10.66
C ASN A 285 -5.97 -9.95 9.94
N GLY A 286 -6.25 -9.61 8.70
CA GLY A 286 -7.17 -10.36 7.86
C GLY A 286 -6.98 -10.03 6.39
N GLU A 287 -7.67 -10.73 5.54
CA GLU A 287 -7.64 -10.55 4.10
C GLU A 287 -9.07 -10.42 3.57
N ALA A 288 -9.23 -9.76 2.43
CA ALA A 288 -10.47 -9.83 1.67
C ALA A 288 -10.64 -11.24 1.11
N ALA A 289 -11.86 -11.74 1.06
CA ALA A 289 -12.15 -13.00 0.38
C ALA A 289 -11.85 -12.88 -1.14
N PRO A 290 -11.57 -13.97 -1.85
CA PRO A 290 -11.32 -13.94 -3.28
C PRO A 290 -12.43 -13.22 -4.05
N GLY A 291 -12.06 -12.20 -4.84
CA GLY A 291 -13.00 -11.37 -5.60
C GLY A 291 -13.64 -10.21 -4.84
N VAL A 292 -13.30 -10.03 -3.56
CA VAL A 292 -13.72 -8.88 -2.73
C VAL A 292 -12.55 -7.91 -2.62
N SER A 293 -12.84 -6.61 -2.67
CA SER A 293 -11.81 -5.58 -2.54
C SER A 293 -11.40 -5.35 -1.07
N SER A 294 -10.19 -4.82 -0.86
CA SER A 294 -9.72 -4.43 0.49
C SER A 294 -10.66 -3.41 1.14
N GLY A 295 -11.15 -2.44 0.36
CA GLY A 295 -12.06 -1.42 0.85
C GLY A 295 -13.42 -1.98 1.31
N GLU A 296 -13.99 -2.96 0.58
CA GLU A 296 -15.22 -3.66 0.99
C GLU A 296 -15.00 -4.48 2.26
N ALA A 297 -13.90 -5.24 2.34
CA ALA A 297 -13.55 -6.00 3.53
C ALA A 297 -13.38 -5.11 4.77
N MET A 298 -12.76 -3.93 4.60
CA MET A 298 -12.62 -2.95 5.68
C MET A 298 -14.00 -2.41 6.15
N GLN A 299 -14.94 -2.17 5.24
CA GLN A 299 -16.29 -1.74 5.59
C GLN A 299 -17.05 -2.83 6.37
N GLU A 300 -16.89 -4.10 5.99
CA GLU A 300 -17.48 -5.22 6.71
C GLU A 300 -16.93 -5.35 8.14
N ILE A 301 -15.63 -5.14 8.33
CA ILE A 301 -15.04 -5.10 9.68
C ILE A 301 -15.63 -3.93 10.50
N GLU A 302 -15.77 -2.73 9.91
CA GLU A 302 -16.38 -1.59 10.60
C GLU A 302 -17.83 -1.91 11.02
N ALA A 303 -18.61 -2.55 10.15
CA ALA A 303 -19.98 -2.98 10.45
C ALA A 303 -20.05 -4.04 11.56
N ILE A 304 -19.08 -4.96 11.63
CA ILE A 304 -18.99 -5.93 12.74
C ILE A 304 -18.64 -5.22 14.05
N VAL A 305 -17.72 -4.25 14.01
CA VAL A 305 -17.29 -3.51 15.20
C VAL A 305 -18.43 -2.65 15.79
N GLU A 306 -19.29 -2.09 14.95
CA GLU A 306 -20.49 -1.35 15.41
C GLU A 306 -21.45 -2.22 16.24
N GLN A 307 -21.41 -3.56 16.08
CA GLN A 307 -22.22 -4.52 16.84
C GLN A 307 -21.58 -4.92 18.18
N LEU A 308 -20.31 -4.56 18.41
CA LEU A 308 -19.63 -4.85 19.67
C LEU A 308 -20.19 -4.01 20.82
N PRO A 309 -20.00 -4.44 22.07
CA PRO A 309 -20.40 -3.67 23.23
C PRO A 309 -19.78 -2.26 23.22
N GLN A 310 -20.54 -1.25 23.66
CA GLN A 310 -20.07 0.15 23.71
C GLN A 310 -18.76 0.27 24.49
N GLY A 311 -17.85 1.09 23.98
CA GLY A 311 -16.55 1.35 24.58
C GLY A 311 -15.38 0.64 23.89
N PHE A 312 -15.65 -0.24 22.96
CA PHE A 312 -14.65 -0.77 22.04
C PHE A 312 -14.70 -0.02 20.71
N GLY A 313 -13.57 0.04 20.03
CA GLY A 313 -13.46 0.66 18.71
C GLY A 313 -12.23 0.13 18.00
N ILE A 314 -12.08 0.49 16.74
CA ILE A 314 -10.90 0.12 15.96
C ILE A 314 -10.10 1.33 15.50
N GLU A 315 -8.84 1.08 15.24
CA GLU A 315 -7.95 2.02 14.57
C GLU A 315 -7.15 1.27 13.51
N TRP A 316 -7.28 1.71 12.26
CA TRP A 316 -6.57 1.12 11.14
C TRP A 316 -5.08 1.42 11.22
N SER A 317 -4.26 0.46 10.79
CA SER A 317 -2.80 0.57 10.81
C SER A 317 -2.20 0.16 9.47
N GLY A 318 -0.93 0.50 9.27
CA GLY A 318 -0.18 0.10 8.08
C GLY A 318 -0.83 0.50 6.77
N LEU A 319 -0.92 -0.45 5.83
CA LEU A 319 -1.54 -0.24 4.51
C LEU A 319 -2.99 0.22 4.60
N SER A 320 -3.78 -0.35 5.53
CA SER A 320 -5.20 -0.01 5.69
C SER A 320 -5.41 1.45 6.13
N TYR A 321 -4.52 1.96 6.98
CA TYR A 321 -4.53 3.39 7.35
C TYR A 321 -4.24 4.27 6.14
N GLN A 322 -3.25 3.91 5.32
CA GLN A 322 -2.88 4.65 4.11
C GLN A 322 -4.00 4.61 3.07
N GLU A 323 -4.64 3.46 2.89
CA GLU A 323 -5.79 3.31 1.99
C GLU A 323 -6.93 4.26 2.37
N ARG A 324 -7.28 4.30 3.65
CA ARG A 324 -8.33 5.19 4.16
C ARG A 324 -7.97 6.67 4.00
N GLN A 325 -6.72 7.03 4.30
CA GLN A 325 -6.24 8.40 4.15
C GLN A 325 -6.20 8.83 2.69
N ALA A 326 -5.69 8.00 1.80
CA ALA A 326 -5.65 8.26 0.37
C ALA A 326 -7.06 8.39 -0.22
N GLY A 327 -7.97 7.49 0.15
CA GLY A 327 -9.37 7.53 -0.28
C GLY A 327 -10.06 8.85 0.07
N ALA A 328 -9.82 9.38 1.27
CA ALA A 328 -10.41 10.66 1.71
C ALA A 328 -9.84 11.88 0.97
N GLN A 329 -8.57 11.86 0.56
CA GLN A 329 -7.90 12.98 -0.11
C GLN A 329 -8.10 12.99 -1.64
N THR A 330 -8.35 11.85 -2.24
CA THR A 330 -8.45 11.67 -3.69
C THR A 330 -9.41 12.63 -4.39
N PRO A 331 -10.66 12.87 -3.94
CA PRO A 331 -11.59 13.79 -4.62
C PRO A 331 -11.08 15.23 -4.63
N LEU A 332 -10.45 15.67 -3.55
CA LEU A 332 -9.87 17.01 -3.46
C LEU A 332 -8.70 17.17 -4.44
N LEU A 333 -7.81 16.19 -4.50
CA LEU A 333 -6.65 16.20 -5.39
C LEU A 333 -7.07 16.22 -6.87
N TYR A 334 -8.07 15.43 -7.25
CA TYR A 334 -8.60 15.45 -8.61
C TYR A 334 -9.22 16.81 -8.98
N THR A 335 -10.04 17.36 -8.09
CA THR A 335 -10.66 18.66 -8.31
C THR A 335 -9.60 19.76 -8.46
N LEU A 336 -8.60 19.76 -7.57
CA LEU A 336 -7.50 20.72 -7.62
C LEU A 336 -6.67 20.57 -8.90
N SER A 337 -6.36 19.34 -9.31
CA SER A 337 -5.59 19.06 -10.53
C SER A 337 -6.34 19.56 -11.78
N LEU A 338 -7.62 19.26 -11.91
CA LEU A 338 -8.45 19.75 -13.01
C LEU A 338 -8.57 21.28 -13.01
N LEU A 339 -8.71 21.88 -11.82
CA LEU A 339 -8.76 23.35 -11.67
C LEU A 339 -7.46 24.00 -12.12
N ILE A 340 -6.29 23.47 -11.70
CA ILE A 340 -5.00 23.98 -12.11
C ILE A 340 -4.81 23.88 -13.63
N VAL A 341 -5.13 22.73 -14.21
CA VAL A 341 -5.07 22.54 -15.68
C VAL A 341 -5.99 23.55 -16.38
N PHE A 342 -7.21 23.74 -15.88
CA PHE A 342 -8.15 24.71 -16.41
C PHE A 342 -7.61 26.14 -16.37
N LEU A 343 -7.07 26.57 -15.23
CA LEU A 343 -6.51 27.91 -15.03
C LEU A 343 -5.26 28.15 -15.89
N CYS A 344 -4.37 27.17 -16.00
CA CYS A 344 -3.20 27.24 -16.88
C CYS A 344 -3.61 27.42 -18.34
N LEU A 345 -4.60 26.66 -18.81
CA LEU A 345 -5.12 26.80 -20.15
C LEU A 345 -5.82 28.15 -20.36
N ALA A 346 -6.58 28.62 -19.36
CA ALA A 346 -7.24 29.93 -19.41
C ALA A 346 -6.24 31.09 -19.51
N ALA A 347 -5.13 30.98 -18.77
CA ALA A 347 -4.03 31.96 -18.82
C ALA A 347 -3.29 31.93 -20.16
N MET A 348 -3.01 30.74 -20.72
CA MET A 348 -2.30 30.60 -21.99
C MET A 348 -3.11 31.10 -23.19
N TYR A 349 -4.43 30.91 -23.17
CA TYR A 349 -5.31 31.27 -24.30
C TYR A 349 -6.09 32.56 -24.08
N GLU A 350 -5.87 33.24 -22.95
CA GLU A 350 -6.59 34.47 -22.59
C GLU A 350 -8.12 34.35 -22.80
N SER A 351 -8.64 33.15 -22.54
CA SER A 351 -10.01 32.77 -22.85
C SER A 351 -10.56 31.74 -21.86
N TRP A 352 -11.81 31.91 -21.43
CA TRP A 352 -12.52 30.92 -20.61
C TRP A 352 -13.20 29.82 -21.44
N THR A 353 -13.45 30.09 -22.72
CA THR A 353 -14.21 29.21 -23.62
C THR A 353 -13.36 28.05 -24.14
N ILE A 354 -12.09 28.32 -24.44
CA ILE A 354 -11.15 27.32 -24.98
C ILE A 354 -10.86 26.20 -23.96
N PRO A 355 -10.46 26.50 -22.71
CA PRO A 355 -10.26 25.47 -21.69
C PRO A 355 -11.50 24.61 -21.43
N THR A 356 -12.68 25.22 -21.43
CA THR A 356 -13.94 24.49 -21.25
C THR A 356 -14.13 23.45 -22.37
N ALA A 357 -13.92 23.81 -23.62
CA ALA A 357 -14.03 22.88 -24.75
C ALA A 357 -13.01 21.76 -24.70
N VAL A 358 -11.78 22.04 -24.23
CA VAL A 358 -10.70 21.05 -24.07
C VAL A 358 -11.02 20.06 -22.93
N LEU A 359 -11.44 20.56 -21.77
CA LEU A 359 -11.71 19.69 -20.61
C LEU A 359 -12.94 18.81 -20.76
N LEU A 360 -13.90 19.19 -21.60
CA LEU A 360 -15.05 18.33 -21.94
C LEU A 360 -14.64 17.00 -22.59
N VAL A 361 -13.39 16.89 -23.09
CA VAL A 361 -12.88 15.64 -23.66
C VAL A 361 -12.32 14.70 -22.60
N ALA A 362 -11.91 15.20 -21.45
CA ALA A 362 -11.31 14.40 -20.37
C ALA A 362 -12.14 13.15 -19.97
N PRO A 363 -13.46 13.20 -19.83
CA PRO A 363 -14.28 12.02 -19.51
C PRO A 363 -14.17 10.89 -20.53
N LEU A 364 -13.84 11.18 -21.80
CA LEU A 364 -13.67 10.15 -22.83
C LEU A 364 -12.38 9.33 -22.61
N GLY A 365 -11.32 9.98 -22.13
CA GLY A 365 -10.10 9.31 -21.69
C GLY A 365 -10.34 8.44 -20.45
N VAL A 366 -11.06 9.00 -19.46
CA VAL A 366 -11.46 8.27 -18.25
C VAL A 366 -12.27 7.02 -18.59
N LEU A 367 -13.20 7.11 -19.55
CA LEU A 367 -13.96 5.97 -20.04
C LEU A 367 -13.03 4.85 -20.56
N GLY A 368 -12.03 5.20 -21.34
CA GLY A 368 -11.06 4.23 -21.85
C GLY A 368 -10.24 3.58 -20.74
N THR A 369 -9.74 4.36 -19.79
CA THR A 369 -9.01 3.87 -18.62
C THR A 369 -9.84 2.89 -17.80
N THR A 370 -11.08 3.26 -17.46
CA THR A 370 -11.99 2.41 -16.67
C THR A 370 -12.42 1.16 -17.41
N ALA A 371 -12.70 1.27 -18.72
CA ALA A 371 -13.09 0.13 -19.54
C ALA A 371 -11.98 -0.93 -19.65
N PHE A 372 -10.74 -0.51 -19.92
CA PHE A 372 -9.60 -1.44 -20.02
C PHE A 372 -9.24 -2.06 -18.68
N ALA A 373 -9.27 -1.28 -17.58
CA ALA A 373 -9.10 -1.81 -16.23
C ALA A 373 -10.17 -2.86 -15.90
N SER A 374 -11.44 -2.57 -16.19
CA SER A 374 -12.55 -3.51 -15.97
C SER A 374 -12.44 -4.80 -16.81
N LEU A 375 -12.01 -4.68 -18.08
CA LEU A 375 -11.81 -5.84 -18.95
C LEU A 375 -10.68 -6.78 -18.47
N ARG A 376 -9.68 -6.23 -17.80
CA ARG A 376 -8.56 -7.00 -17.23
C ARG A 376 -8.77 -7.41 -15.77
N GLY A 377 -9.89 -7.06 -15.15
CA GLY A 377 -10.14 -7.35 -13.74
C GLY A 377 -9.19 -6.61 -12.78
N LEU A 378 -8.69 -5.43 -13.17
CA LEU A 378 -7.81 -4.61 -12.35
C LEU A 378 -8.63 -3.83 -11.31
N GLU A 379 -8.01 -3.54 -10.19
CA GLU A 379 -8.58 -2.75 -9.10
C GLU A 379 -8.35 -1.25 -9.31
N ARG A 380 -9.14 -0.45 -8.64
CA ARG A 380 -8.98 1.01 -8.59
C ARG A 380 -8.00 1.39 -7.48
N ASP A 381 -6.74 1.12 -7.73
CA ASP A 381 -5.62 1.43 -6.85
C ASP A 381 -5.00 2.82 -7.11
N VAL A 382 -3.94 3.15 -6.39
CA VAL A 382 -3.20 4.41 -6.58
C VAL A 382 -2.58 4.50 -7.99
N TYR A 383 -2.12 3.39 -8.54
CA TYR A 383 -1.50 3.35 -9.88
C TYR A 383 -2.54 3.56 -10.99
N PHE A 384 -3.73 2.99 -10.84
CA PHE A 384 -4.87 3.30 -11.70
C PHE A 384 -5.23 4.78 -11.65
N GLN A 385 -5.19 5.40 -10.45
CA GLN A 385 -5.46 6.84 -10.28
C GLN A 385 -4.43 7.69 -11.02
N VAL A 386 -3.14 7.33 -10.96
CA VAL A 386 -2.07 7.99 -11.73
C VAL A 386 -2.31 7.83 -13.23
N ALA A 387 -2.67 6.61 -13.69
CA ALA A 387 -2.99 6.36 -15.09
C ALA A 387 -4.16 7.23 -15.57
N MET A 388 -5.19 7.38 -14.75
CA MET A 388 -6.35 8.22 -15.06
C MET A 388 -5.98 9.69 -15.20
N LEU A 389 -5.19 10.26 -14.27
CA LEU A 389 -4.71 11.64 -14.36
C LEU A 389 -3.81 11.86 -15.59
N THR A 390 -2.90 10.91 -15.85
CA THR A 390 -2.03 10.94 -17.03
C THR A 390 -2.86 10.95 -18.31
N THR A 391 -3.89 10.14 -18.38
CA THR A 391 -4.80 10.07 -19.54
C THR A 391 -5.56 11.37 -19.73
N VAL A 392 -6.02 12.04 -18.68
CA VAL A 392 -6.66 13.37 -18.78
C VAL A 392 -5.68 14.37 -19.41
N GLY A 393 -4.42 14.37 -18.99
CA GLY A 393 -3.38 15.24 -19.58
C GLY A 393 -3.14 14.94 -21.06
N LEU A 394 -3.03 13.67 -21.43
CA LEU A 394 -2.77 13.24 -22.81
C LEU A 394 -3.95 13.52 -23.76
N THR A 395 -5.18 13.29 -23.31
CA THR A 395 -6.39 13.60 -24.10
C THR A 395 -6.56 15.11 -24.25
N SER A 396 -6.28 15.88 -23.22
CA SER A 396 -6.30 17.36 -23.29
C SER A 396 -5.27 17.88 -24.28
N LYS A 397 -4.06 17.31 -24.36
CA LYS A 397 -3.04 17.66 -25.35
C LYS A 397 -3.56 17.51 -26.79
N ASN A 398 -4.24 16.41 -27.10
CA ASN A 398 -4.81 16.17 -28.41
C ASN A 398 -5.93 17.16 -28.73
N ALA A 399 -6.76 17.49 -27.75
CA ALA A 399 -7.83 18.48 -27.89
C ALA A 399 -7.26 19.89 -28.14
N ILE A 400 -6.23 20.29 -27.41
CA ILE A 400 -5.55 21.56 -27.56
C ILE A 400 -5.05 21.76 -29.01
N LEU A 401 -4.42 20.73 -29.59
CA LEU A 401 -3.89 20.80 -30.96
C LEU A 401 -5.00 21.10 -31.99
N ILE A 402 -6.17 20.51 -31.85
CA ILE A 402 -7.31 20.77 -32.75
C ILE A 402 -7.88 22.17 -32.51
N VAL A 403 -8.11 22.53 -31.24
CA VAL A 403 -8.75 23.77 -30.84
C VAL A 403 -7.91 25.01 -31.18
N ALA A 404 -6.58 24.93 -30.96
CA ALA A 404 -5.66 26.02 -31.29
C ALA A 404 -5.64 26.30 -32.80
N PHE A 405 -5.58 25.26 -33.64
CA PHE A 405 -5.62 25.42 -35.09
C PHE A 405 -6.98 25.86 -35.60
N ALA A 406 -8.07 25.39 -34.99
CA ALA A 406 -9.41 25.88 -35.31
C ALA A 406 -9.56 27.37 -34.99
N GLN A 407 -8.99 27.82 -33.86
CA GLN A 407 -8.96 29.24 -33.51
C GLN A 407 -8.15 30.07 -34.52
N GLU A 408 -6.96 29.61 -34.87
CA GLU A 408 -6.11 30.28 -35.85
C GLU A 408 -6.79 30.41 -37.22
N ASN A 409 -7.47 29.37 -37.69
CA ASN A 409 -8.25 29.40 -38.93
C ASN A 409 -9.45 30.38 -38.86
N LEU A 410 -10.11 30.49 -37.69
CA LEU A 410 -11.13 31.51 -37.44
C LEU A 410 -10.58 32.93 -37.52
N ASP A 411 -9.39 33.16 -36.94
CA ASP A 411 -8.75 34.48 -36.94
C ASP A 411 -8.30 34.90 -38.36
N ARG A 412 -8.07 33.91 -39.24
CA ARG A 412 -7.85 34.09 -40.67
C ARG A 412 -9.13 34.38 -41.47
N GLY A 413 -10.31 34.42 -40.82
CA GLY A 413 -11.62 34.76 -41.43
C GLY A 413 -12.42 33.57 -41.97
N MET A 414 -12.04 32.33 -41.68
CA MET A 414 -12.81 31.15 -42.08
C MET A 414 -14.13 31.03 -41.29
N ALA A 415 -15.16 30.44 -41.89
CA ALA A 415 -16.38 30.12 -41.17
C ALA A 415 -16.14 29.09 -40.06
N LEU A 416 -16.86 29.15 -38.92
CA LEU A 416 -16.61 28.33 -37.72
C LEU A 416 -16.54 26.82 -38.00
N ILE A 417 -17.45 26.31 -38.82
CA ILE A 417 -17.49 24.87 -39.12
C ILE A 417 -16.31 24.50 -40.05
N ASP A 418 -16.06 25.31 -41.09
CA ASP A 418 -14.97 25.04 -42.04
C ASP A 418 -13.61 25.14 -41.38
N ALA A 419 -13.39 26.17 -40.54
CA ALA A 419 -12.19 26.36 -39.74
C ALA A 419 -11.88 25.15 -38.83
N THR A 420 -12.94 24.63 -38.18
CA THR A 420 -12.84 23.47 -37.29
C THR A 420 -12.55 22.19 -38.07
N MET A 421 -13.25 21.96 -39.18
CA MET A 421 -13.05 20.75 -40.02
C MET A 421 -11.68 20.75 -40.69
N GLN A 422 -11.17 21.91 -41.11
CA GLN A 422 -9.83 22.04 -41.66
C GLN A 422 -8.77 21.73 -40.58
N ALA A 423 -8.92 22.26 -39.35
CA ALA A 423 -8.01 21.98 -38.24
C ALA A 423 -7.95 20.47 -37.94
N VAL A 424 -9.08 19.76 -37.97
CA VAL A 424 -9.10 18.31 -37.77
C VAL A 424 -8.32 17.59 -38.88
N ARG A 425 -8.54 17.95 -40.15
CA ARG A 425 -7.83 17.34 -41.28
C ARG A 425 -6.31 17.54 -41.19
N ASP A 426 -5.86 18.73 -40.87
CA ASP A 426 -4.45 19.12 -40.79
C ASP A 426 -3.75 18.46 -39.60
N ARG A 427 -4.49 18.20 -38.50
CA ARG A 427 -3.94 17.64 -37.25
C ARG A 427 -4.21 16.16 -37.03
N LEU A 428 -5.02 15.51 -37.86
CA LEU A 428 -5.33 14.08 -37.73
C LEU A 428 -4.06 13.22 -37.74
N ARG A 429 -3.18 13.43 -38.73
CA ARG A 429 -1.93 12.65 -38.88
C ARG A 429 -1.00 12.82 -37.68
N PRO A 430 -0.64 14.02 -37.20
CA PRO A 430 0.15 14.22 -36.00
C PRO A 430 -0.45 13.59 -34.74
N ILE A 431 -1.78 13.71 -34.54
CA ILE A 431 -2.47 13.16 -33.38
C ILE A 431 -2.39 11.62 -33.37
N VAL A 432 -2.72 11.00 -34.50
CA VAL A 432 -2.65 9.52 -34.61
C VAL A 432 -1.21 9.03 -34.43
N MET A 433 -0.24 9.72 -35.01
CA MET A 433 1.18 9.35 -34.93
C MET A 433 1.69 9.42 -33.46
N THR A 434 1.37 10.50 -32.75
CA THR A 434 1.76 10.66 -31.33
C THR A 434 1.03 9.67 -30.42
N SER A 435 -0.22 9.38 -30.67
CA SER A 435 -1.01 8.41 -29.90
C SER A 435 -0.52 6.98 -30.11
N LEU A 436 -0.18 6.61 -31.33
CA LEU A 436 0.39 5.29 -31.63
C LEU A 436 1.79 5.15 -31.01
N ALA A 437 2.65 6.14 -31.17
CA ALA A 437 4.01 6.12 -30.59
C ALA A 437 3.96 5.97 -29.07
N PHE A 438 3.09 6.73 -28.39
CA PHE A 438 2.92 6.64 -26.95
C PHE A 438 2.27 5.32 -26.52
N GLY A 439 1.20 4.89 -27.19
CA GLY A 439 0.52 3.63 -26.90
C GLY A 439 1.44 2.41 -27.04
N LEU A 440 2.22 2.35 -28.12
CA LEU A 440 3.21 1.29 -28.30
C LEU A 440 4.36 1.38 -27.28
N GLY A 441 4.75 2.57 -26.86
CA GLY A 441 5.76 2.79 -25.81
C GLY A 441 5.29 2.33 -24.44
N VAL A 442 3.99 2.39 -24.13
CA VAL A 442 3.40 1.96 -22.86
C VAL A 442 2.96 0.49 -22.88
N LEU A 443 2.84 -0.13 -24.08
CA LEU A 443 2.43 -1.52 -24.22
C LEU A 443 3.29 -2.52 -23.40
N PRO A 444 4.64 -2.40 -23.34
CA PRO A 444 5.46 -3.28 -22.49
C PRO A 444 5.08 -3.20 -21.00
N LEU A 445 4.69 -2.01 -20.48
CA LEU A 445 4.20 -1.89 -19.10
C LEU A 445 2.89 -2.63 -18.90
N ALA A 446 1.97 -2.53 -19.86
CA ALA A 446 0.69 -3.24 -19.80
C ALA A 446 0.84 -4.77 -19.82
N LEU A 447 1.93 -5.29 -20.39
CA LEU A 447 2.22 -6.72 -20.54
C LEU A 447 3.32 -7.21 -19.59
N ALA A 448 3.78 -6.37 -18.66
CA ALA A 448 4.84 -6.70 -17.73
C ALA A 448 4.47 -7.91 -16.85
N GLY A 449 5.48 -8.74 -16.56
CA GLY A 449 5.37 -9.87 -15.64
C GLY A 449 6.51 -9.83 -14.61
N GLY A 450 6.36 -10.55 -13.51
CA GLY A 450 7.36 -10.62 -12.44
C GLY A 450 7.04 -9.69 -11.26
N ALA A 451 8.04 -9.47 -10.38
CA ALA A 451 7.89 -8.56 -9.24
C ALA A 451 7.58 -7.14 -9.70
N GLY A 452 6.68 -6.45 -9.03
CA GLY A 452 6.27 -5.09 -9.37
C GLY A 452 5.40 -4.99 -10.63
N SER A 453 5.01 -6.12 -11.23
CA SER A 453 4.19 -6.13 -12.45
C SER A 453 2.77 -5.60 -12.22
N GLY A 454 2.22 -5.71 -11.03
CA GLY A 454 0.90 -5.17 -10.70
C GLY A 454 0.81 -3.67 -10.93
N ALA A 455 1.76 -2.92 -10.39
CA ALA A 455 1.88 -1.48 -10.60
C ALA A 455 2.03 -1.10 -12.08
N GLN A 456 2.92 -1.81 -12.79
CA GLN A 456 3.17 -1.58 -14.21
C GLN A 456 1.93 -1.89 -15.05
N ASN A 457 1.25 -2.99 -14.77
CA ASN A 457 0.03 -3.40 -15.46
C ASN A 457 -1.12 -2.41 -15.22
N ALA A 458 -1.30 -1.90 -14.01
CA ALA A 458 -2.32 -0.91 -13.68
C ALA A 458 -2.10 0.39 -14.47
N ILE A 459 -0.88 0.97 -14.41
CA ILE A 459 -0.52 2.17 -15.17
C ILE A 459 -0.61 1.91 -16.67
N GLY A 460 0.04 0.86 -17.15
CA GLY A 460 0.14 0.56 -18.58
C GLY A 460 -1.22 0.33 -19.23
N THR A 461 -2.06 -0.48 -18.59
CA THR A 461 -3.42 -0.76 -19.09
C THR A 461 -4.32 0.46 -19.06
N GLY A 462 -4.29 1.21 -17.95
CA GLY A 462 -5.10 2.42 -17.80
C GLY A 462 -4.74 3.49 -18.83
N VAL A 463 -3.45 3.76 -19.01
CA VAL A 463 -2.97 4.75 -19.99
C VAL A 463 -3.24 4.30 -21.43
N LEU A 464 -3.01 3.01 -21.75
CA LEU A 464 -3.28 2.47 -23.08
C LEU A 464 -4.77 2.60 -23.45
N GLY A 465 -5.65 2.15 -22.54
CA GLY A 465 -7.10 2.24 -22.75
C GLY A 465 -7.57 3.68 -22.88
N GLY A 466 -7.11 4.56 -21.98
CA GLY A 466 -7.44 5.98 -22.00
C GLY A 466 -6.95 6.70 -23.27
N MET A 467 -5.74 6.39 -23.74
CA MET A 467 -5.21 6.92 -25.00
C MET A 467 -6.01 6.47 -26.22
N LEU A 468 -6.33 5.18 -26.31
CA LEU A 468 -7.11 4.65 -27.45
C LEU A 468 -8.48 5.32 -27.53
N PHE A 469 -9.23 5.31 -26.43
CA PHE A 469 -10.56 5.93 -26.38
C PHE A 469 -10.51 7.46 -26.51
N GLY A 470 -9.59 8.09 -25.78
CA GLY A 470 -9.41 9.54 -25.80
C GLY A 470 -9.02 10.05 -27.19
N THR A 471 -8.18 9.32 -27.93
CA THR A 471 -7.82 9.70 -29.30
C THR A 471 -8.95 9.41 -30.26
N PHE A 472 -9.50 8.20 -30.28
CA PHE A 472 -10.53 7.81 -31.22
C PHE A 472 -11.79 8.68 -31.05
N LEU A 473 -12.33 8.77 -29.84
CA LEU A 473 -13.50 9.59 -29.55
C LEU A 473 -13.18 11.08 -29.61
N GLY A 474 -11.98 11.50 -29.21
CA GLY A 474 -11.55 12.89 -29.24
C GLY A 474 -11.60 13.50 -30.62
N ILE A 475 -11.20 12.77 -31.66
CA ILE A 475 -11.26 13.25 -33.07
C ILE A 475 -12.67 13.66 -33.44
N PHE A 476 -13.70 12.99 -32.92
CA PHE A 476 -15.11 13.33 -33.22
C PHE A 476 -15.69 14.36 -32.25
N PHE A 477 -15.39 14.28 -30.97
CA PHE A 477 -16.02 15.10 -29.94
C PHE A 477 -15.34 16.48 -29.75
N VAL A 478 -14.02 16.59 -29.95
CA VAL A 478 -13.33 17.90 -29.83
C VAL A 478 -13.88 18.96 -30.77
N PRO A 479 -14.03 18.67 -32.07
CA PRO A 479 -14.64 19.63 -33.02
C PRO A 479 -16.05 20.03 -32.62
N LEU A 480 -16.85 19.03 -32.19
CA LEU A 480 -18.21 19.24 -31.74
C LEU A 480 -18.27 20.19 -30.53
N PHE A 481 -17.44 19.93 -29.52
CA PHE A 481 -17.39 20.76 -28.31
C PHE A 481 -16.93 22.17 -28.60
N PHE A 482 -15.94 22.36 -29.46
CA PHE A 482 -15.46 23.67 -29.84
C PHE A 482 -16.58 24.49 -30.52
N VAL A 483 -17.31 23.89 -31.49
CA VAL A 483 -18.42 24.54 -32.17
C VAL A 483 -19.56 24.86 -31.19
N VAL A 484 -19.93 23.90 -30.32
CA VAL A 484 -21.02 24.08 -29.35
C VAL A 484 -20.68 25.18 -28.34
N VAL A 485 -19.51 25.13 -27.74
CA VAL A 485 -19.06 26.13 -26.75
C VAL A 485 -19.00 27.51 -27.36
N ARG A 486 -18.37 27.65 -28.54
CA ARG A 486 -18.29 28.94 -29.26
C ARG A 486 -19.68 29.49 -29.62
N THR A 487 -20.58 28.65 -30.07
CA THR A 487 -21.93 29.07 -30.42
C THR A 487 -22.73 29.51 -29.18
N LEU A 488 -22.59 28.80 -28.06
CA LEU A 488 -23.26 29.10 -26.80
C LEU A 488 -22.80 30.42 -26.18
N PHE A 489 -21.51 30.68 -26.20
CA PHE A 489 -20.93 31.91 -25.64
C PHE A 489 -21.11 33.11 -26.58
N ARG A 490 -21.16 32.89 -27.91
CA ARG A 490 -21.46 33.97 -28.90
C ARG A 490 -22.89 34.48 -28.77
N ARG A 491 -23.84 33.65 -28.37
CA ARG A 491 -25.25 34.07 -28.11
C ARG A 491 -25.41 34.95 -26.87
N ARG A 492 -24.43 34.96 -25.96
CA ARG A 492 -24.44 35.79 -24.73
C ARG A 492 -23.78 37.16 -24.90
N ALA A 493 -22.98 37.41 -25.94
CA ALA A 493 -22.55 38.75 -26.31
C ALA A 493 -23.72 39.44 -27.01
N ALA A 494 -24.46 40.28 -26.27
CA ALA A 494 -25.63 40.99 -26.74
C ALA A 494 -25.32 41.88 -27.96
N PRO A 495 -26.33 42.12 -28.84
CA PRO A 495 -26.15 42.99 -30.01
C PRO A 495 -26.21 44.45 -29.54
N GLY A 496 -25.09 45.10 -29.49
CA GLY A 496 -25.01 46.51 -29.10
C GLY A 496 -23.63 47.11 -29.31
N GLU A 497 -23.17 47.12 -30.56
CA GLU A 497 -22.20 48.09 -31.10
C GLU A 497 -21.94 47.76 -32.59
N ALA A 498 -22.96 47.89 -33.38
CA ALA A 498 -22.82 48.03 -34.82
C ALA A 498 -23.28 49.46 -35.20
N GLY A 499 -22.34 50.29 -35.55
CA GLY A 499 -22.69 51.52 -36.25
C GLY A 499 -22.19 52.82 -35.64
N ALA A 500 -20.93 53.12 -35.83
CA ALA A 500 -20.52 54.50 -36.04
C ALA A 500 -19.74 54.57 -37.38
N PRO A 501 -20.17 55.35 -38.36
CA PRO A 501 -19.45 55.48 -39.61
C PRO A 501 -18.19 56.28 -39.36
N SER A 502 -17.04 55.78 -39.81
CA SER A 502 -15.77 56.45 -39.81
C SER A 502 -15.85 57.72 -40.63
N ALA A 503 -15.71 58.87 -39.98
CA ALA A 503 -15.50 60.16 -40.63
C ALA A 503 -14.15 60.16 -41.35
N GLN A 504 -14.19 60.47 -42.63
CA GLN A 504 -13.01 60.77 -43.47
C GLN A 504 -12.21 61.94 -42.87
N ALA A 505 -10.93 61.77 -42.64
CA ALA A 505 -10.00 62.84 -42.40
C ALA A 505 -9.26 63.19 -43.70
N PRO A 506 -9.06 64.48 -44.01
CA PRO A 506 -8.48 64.91 -45.25
C PRO A 506 -6.94 64.88 -45.21
N GLY A 507 -6.38 64.78 -46.41
CA GLY A 507 -5.03 64.53 -46.76
C GLY A 507 -3.95 65.48 -46.27
N GLY A 508 -2.74 65.05 -46.46
CA GLY A 508 -1.54 65.88 -46.68
C GLY A 508 -0.44 65.72 -45.68
N ALA A 509 0.60 65.13 -46.13
CA ALA A 509 2.00 65.54 -46.11
C ALA A 509 2.95 64.35 -45.94
N ASP A 510 3.81 64.18 -46.94
CA ASP A 510 4.98 63.29 -46.88
C ASP A 510 5.98 63.76 -45.83
N PRO A 511 6.69 62.89 -45.16
CA PRO A 511 7.97 63.18 -44.53
C PRO A 511 9.15 62.59 -45.35
N PRO A 512 10.28 63.28 -45.40
CA PRO A 512 11.44 62.78 -46.08
C PRO A 512 12.36 61.95 -45.18
N GLY A 513 13.06 61.02 -45.76
CA GLY A 513 14.33 60.50 -45.17
C GLY A 513 14.31 59.00 -44.90
N GLY A 514 14.85 58.28 -45.87
CA GLY A 514 15.17 56.86 -45.71
C GLY A 514 16.25 56.63 -44.68
N VAL A 515 16.11 55.60 -43.93
CA VAL A 515 17.21 54.94 -43.21
C VAL A 515 17.19 53.47 -43.63
N ASP A 516 18.25 53.14 -44.38
CA ASP A 516 18.58 51.79 -44.85
C ASP A 516 19.15 51.00 -43.67
N LEU A 517 18.40 50.04 -43.15
CA LEU A 517 18.89 49.10 -42.17
C LEU A 517 19.19 47.76 -42.86
N ARG A 518 20.45 47.61 -43.27
CA ARG A 518 21.05 46.32 -43.59
C ARG A 518 21.12 45.51 -42.32
N TYR A 519 20.50 44.36 -42.33
CA TYR A 519 20.72 43.30 -41.35
C TYR A 519 22.09 42.67 -41.62
N ASP A 520 23.04 42.86 -40.72
CA ASP A 520 24.26 42.08 -40.65
C ASP A 520 23.97 40.76 -39.95
N GLU A 521 24.06 39.69 -40.71
CA GLU A 521 24.22 38.32 -40.29
C GLU A 521 25.60 38.17 -39.66
N GLU A 522 25.70 37.97 -38.31
CA GLU A 522 26.78 37.21 -37.64
C GLU A 522 26.60 37.30 -36.11
N LEU A 523 25.93 36.34 -35.54
CA LEU A 523 26.16 35.95 -34.15
C LEU A 523 26.29 34.43 -34.07
N ARG A 524 27.56 33.98 -34.16
CA ARG A 524 27.96 32.63 -33.77
C ARG A 524 27.76 32.47 -32.26
N TYR A 525 26.93 31.54 -31.88
CA TYR A 525 26.88 31.03 -30.53
C TYR A 525 28.10 30.12 -30.28
N GLU A 526 29.05 30.58 -29.49
CA GLU A 526 30.05 29.72 -28.84
C GLU A 526 29.39 28.94 -27.70
N GLU A 527 29.32 27.64 -27.89
CA GLU A 527 28.90 26.65 -26.92
C GLU A 527 30.03 26.47 -25.89
N LYS A 528 29.89 27.12 -24.71
CA LYS A 528 30.73 26.85 -23.53
C LYS A 528 30.08 25.74 -22.70
N ALA A 529 30.57 24.53 -22.87
CA ALA A 529 30.30 23.42 -21.96
C ALA A 529 30.87 23.70 -20.55
N PRO A 530 30.13 23.45 -19.48
CA PRO A 530 30.65 23.56 -18.11
C PRO A 530 31.63 22.43 -17.82
N ARG A 531 32.85 22.79 -17.39
CA ARG A 531 33.86 21.84 -16.89
C ARG A 531 33.41 21.28 -15.54
N LEU A 532 33.34 19.97 -15.45
CA LEU A 532 33.20 19.23 -14.19
C LEU A 532 34.48 19.36 -13.35
N PRO A 533 34.37 19.46 -12.00
CA PRO A 533 35.53 19.44 -11.13
C PRO A 533 36.13 18.02 -11.04
N PRO A 534 37.45 17.90 -10.76
CA PRO A 534 38.14 16.62 -10.75
C PRO A 534 37.71 15.75 -9.56
N THR A 535 37.45 14.48 -9.84
CA THR A 535 37.17 13.42 -8.87
C THR A 535 38.39 13.19 -7.95
N ALA A 536 38.16 13.27 -6.64
CA ALA A 536 39.13 12.86 -5.63
C ALA A 536 39.34 11.35 -5.68
N GLY A 537 40.60 10.92 -5.71
CA GLY A 537 41.01 9.51 -5.66
C GLY A 537 40.77 8.87 -4.27
N PRO A 538 40.80 7.54 -4.19
CA PRO A 538 40.51 6.83 -2.98
C PRO A 538 41.61 7.00 -1.92
N PRO A 539 41.28 6.94 -0.61
CA PRO A 539 42.27 7.04 0.46
C PRO A 539 43.09 5.77 0.57
N ASP A 540 44.40 5.94 0.72
CA ASP A 540 45.37 4.89 1.01
C ASP A 540 45.08 4.20 2.35
N THR A 541 45.03 2.89 2.31
CA THR A 541 45.05 2.01 3.49
C THR A 541 46.48 1.90 4.03
N ARG A 542 46.65 2.34 5.26
CA ARG A 542 47.64 1.80 6.21
C ARG A 542 46.95 1.39 7.49
#